data_8aa836c33b428111a07cfbdb7593a8b1
#
_entry.id   8aa836c33b428111a07cfbdb7593a8b1
#
_cell.length_a   1.000
_cell.length_b   1.000
_cell.length_c   1.000
_cell.angle_alpha   90.00
_cell.angle_beta   90.00
_cell.angle_gamma   90.00
#
_symmetry.space_group_name_H-M   'P 1'
#
loop_
_entity.id
_entity.type
_entity.pdbx_description
1 polymer ?
#
loop_
_entity_poly.entity_id
_entity_poly.type
_entity_poly.pdbx_seq_one_letter_code
_entity_poly.pdbx_strand_id
1 'polypeptide(L)'
;MTGSVYPEVEHKLPQYPYKTPRALFRNQGNGTFEEIEAAAGAGITTPHSSRGCAFGDFDNDGDLDILVINQNEPPSLLRNDVTGNGHWIKIKLTGVKSNRGAIGARVTVHYAGKMQTQEVLSQSSYLSVSDSRLHFG
;
A
#
# COMPACT_ATOMS: atom_id res chain seq x y z
N MET A 1 10.31 2.23 -0.29
CA MET A 1 11.42 1.79 0.59
C MET A 1 12.01 3.02 1.24
N THR A 2 12.32 2.95 2.52
CA THR A 2 12.89 4.06 3.28
C THR A 2 14.07 3.57 4.12
N GLY A 3 15.02 4.46 4.40
CA GLY A 3 16.24 4.14 5.13
C GLY A 3 17.28 3.37 4.30
N SER A 4 18.46 3.22 4.87
CA SER A 4 19.60 2.49 4.28
C SER A 4 19.47 0.99 4.46
N VAL A 5 20.14 0.20 3.60
CA VAL A 5 20.21 -1.27 3.72
C VAL A 5 21.19 -1.68 4.80
N TYR A 6 22.29 -0.95 4.95
CA TYR A 6 23.37 -1.25 5.91
C TYR A 6 23.37 -0.22 7.02
N PRO A 7 23.28 -0.62 8.30
CA PRO A 7 23.33 0.30 9.44
C PRO A 7 24.61 1.13 9.48
N GLU A 8 25.72 0.57 9.01
CA GLU A 8 27.04 1.21 9.05
C GLU A 8 27.16 2.42 8.09
N VAL A 9 26.23 2.55 7.14
CA VAL A 9 26.27 3.67 6.17
C VAL A 9 26.13 5.00 6.89
N GLU A 10 25.27 5.11 7.90
CA GLU A 10 25.05 6.36 8.64
C GLU A 10 26.28 6.85 9.41
N HIS A 11 27.19 5.92 9.81
CA HIS A 11 28.45 6.30 10.46
C HIS A 11 29.42 6.97 9.49
N LYS A 12 29.38 6.61 8.21
CA LYS A 12 30.24 7.16 7.17
C LYS A 12 29.62 8.33 6.41
N LEU A 13 28.31 8.26 6.25
CA LEU A 13 27.50 9.21 5.47
C LEU A 13 26.24 9.57 6.27
N PRO A 14 26.35 10.47 7.27
CA PRO A 14 25.25 10.83 8.18
C PRO A 14 23.99 11.37 7.48
N GLN A 15 24.13 11.89 6.26
CA GLN A 15 23.01 12.34 5.43
C GLN A 15 22.12 11.19 4.91
N TYR A 16 22.57 9.93 5.05
CA TYR A 16 21.81 8.74 4.67
C TYR A 16 21.55 7.86 5.90
N PRO A 17 20.64 8.24 6.79
CA PRO A 17 20.35 7.49 8.01
C PRO A 17 19.84 6.09 7.70
N TYR A 18 20.14 5.14 8.60
CA TYR A 18 19.65 3.76 8.48
C TYR A 18 18.14 3.68 8.55
N LYS A 19 17.49 4.48 9.41
CA LYS A 19 16.04 4.56 9.55
C LYS A 19 15.54 5.93 9.16
N THR A 20 14.47 5.97 8.37
CA THR A 20 13.79 7.21 7.98
C THR A 20 12.28 7.06 8.13
N PRO A 21 11.54 8.15 8.32
CA PRO A 21 10.08 8.12 8.21
C PRO A 21 9.64 7.55 6.86
N ARG A 22 8.44 7.03 6.81
CA ARG A 22 7.80 6.61 5.57
C ARG A 22 7.20 7.82 4.88
N ALA A 23 7.10 7.77 3.55
CA ALA A 23 6.41 8.79 2.77
C ALA A 23 5.03 8.27 2.35
N LEU A 24 4.00 9.05 2.60
CA LEU A 24 2.64 8.78 2.15
C LEU A 24 2.15 9.97 1.32
N PHE A 25 1.69 9.68 0.11
CA PHE A 25 1.23 10.71 -0.82
C PHE A 25 -0.27 10.57 -1.09
N ARG A 26 -0.99 11.69 -0.99
CA ARG A 26 -2.39 11.79 -1.37
C ARG A 26 -2.51 12.34 -2.78
N ASN A 27 -3.25 11.63 -3.64
CA ASN A 27 -3.60 12.13 -4.96
C ASN A 27 -4.64 13.23 -4.83
N GLN A 28 -4.35 14.42 -5.38
CA GLN A 28 -5.25 15.58 -5.37
C GLN A 28 -6.33 15.54 -6.47
N GLY A 29 -6.29 14.54 -7.37
CA GLY A 29 -7.26 14.39 -8.45
C GLY A 29 -7.01 15.31 -9.66
N ASN A 30 -6.04 16.19 -9.60
CA ASN A 30 -5.66 17.14 -10.67
C ASN A 30 -4.33 16.78 -11.36
N GLY A 31 -3.81 15.57 -11.12
CA GLY A 31 -2.51 15.12 -11.60
C GLY A 31 -1.33 15.47 -10.68
N THR A 32 -1.59 16.04 -9.50
CA THR A 32 -0.57 16.32 -8.49
C THR A 32 -0.76 15.45 -7.25
N PHE A 33 0.31 15.30 -6.47
CA PHE A 33 0.33 14.56 -5.22
C PHE A 33 0.85 15.46 -4.10
N GLU A 34 0.25 15.31 -2.93
CA GLU A 34 0.66 15.99 -1.70
C GLU A 34 1.22 14.96 -0.73
N GLU A 35 2.40 15.20 -0.19
CA GLU A 35 2.94 14.37 0.89
C GLU A 35 2.20 14.64 2.20
N ILE A 36 1.69 13.56 2.81
CA ILE A 36 1.02 13.64 4.12
C ILE A 36 2.05 13.28 5.19
N GLU A 37 2.56 14.29 5.89
CA GLU A 37 3.56 14.12 6.93
C GLU A 37 2.90 13.78 8.30
N ALA A 38 2.91 14.72 9.23
CA ALA A 38 2.45 14.54 10.60
C ALA A 38 0.99 14.09 10.71
N ALA A 39 0.13 14.49 9.78
CA ALA A 39 -1.29 14.09 9.75
C ALA A 39 -1.50 12.60 9.48
N ALA A 40 -0.49 11.92 8.94
CA ALA A 40 -0.56 10.47 8.67
C ALA A 40 -0.32 9.60 9.92
N GLY A 41 -0.03 10.21 11.08
CA GLY A 41 0.13 9.51 12.34
C GLY A 41 1.48 8.80 12.52
N ALA A 42 1.66 8.22 13.72
CA ALA A 42 2.92 7.59 14.14
C ALA A 42 3.35 6.41 13.24
N GLY A 43 2.40 5.71 12.64
CA GLY A 43 2.69 4.61 11.72
C GLY A 43 3.52 5.03 10.49
N ILE A 44 3.41 6.29 10.08
CA ILE A 44 4.16 6.87 8.96
C ILE A 44 5.39 7.62 9.47
N THR A 45 5.25 8.44 10.51
CA THR A 45 6.30 9.34 10.98
C THR A 45 7.42 8.67 11.78
N THR A 46 7.16 7.50 12.39
CA THR A 46 8.20 6.76 13.10
C THR A 46 9.24 6.22 12.13
N PRO A 47 10.55 6.50 12.36
CA PRO A 47 11.59 6.06 11.46
C PRO A 47 11.81 4.55 11.49
N HIS A 48 11.84 3.93 10.32
CA HIS A 48 12.14 2.51 10.11
C HIS A 48 13.03 2.30 8.88
N SER A 49 13.70 1.15 8.81
CA SER A 49 14.34 0.68 7.58
C SER A 49 13.35 -0.21 6.82
N SER A 50 12.37 0.42 6.16
CA SER A 50 11.26 -0.26 5.50
C SER A 50 11.64 -0.79 4.12
N ARG A 51 11.13 -1.96 3.75
CA ARG A 51 11.41 -2.64 2.47
C ARG A 51 10.12 -2.89 1.68
N GLY A 52 9.61 -4.08 1.68
CA GLY A 52 8.37 -4.42 0.99
C GLY A 52 7.15 -3.90 1.72
N CYS A 53 6.10 -3.60 0.96
CA CYS A 53 4.77 -3.32 1.52
C CYS A 53 3.69 -4.03 0.71
N ALA A 54 2.62 -4.42 1.37
CA ALA A 54 1.44 -5.01 0.77
C ALA A 54 0.19 -4.29 1.27
N PHE A 55 -0.78 -4.17 0.39
CA PHE A 55 -2.06 -3.54 0.67
C PHE A 55 -3.17 -4.61 0.71
N GLY A 56 -4.07 -4.46 1.64
CA GLY A 56 -5.24 -5.33 1.79
C GLY A 56 -6.08 -4.86 2.95
N ASP A 57 -7.35 -5.14 2.90
CA ASP A 57 -8.28 -4.90 4.00
C ASP A 57 -8.31 -6.18 4.85
N PHE A 58 -7.54 -6.18 5.96
CA PHE A 58 -7.30 -7.39 6.74
C PHE A 58 -8.43 -7.70 7.72
N ASP A 59 -9.13 -6.70 8.22
CA ASP A 59 -10.25 -6.86 9.15
C ASP A 59 -11.63 -6.80 8.48
N ASN A 60 -11.65 -6.58 7.15
CA ASN A 60 -12.84 -6.54 6.29
C ASN A 60 -13.82 -5.40 6.67
N ASP A 61 -13.30 -4.27 7.08
CA ASP A 61 -14.08 -3.08 7.37
C ASP A 61 -14.32 -2.19 6.14
N GLY A 62 -13.59 -2.45 5.04
CA GLY A 62 -13.71 -1.74 3.76
C GLY A 62 -12.63 -0.71 3.51
N ASP A 63 -11.76 -0.48 4.46
CA ASP A 63 -10.61 0.39 4.31
C ASP A 63 -9.35 -0.43 3.96
N LEU A 64 -8.46 0.13 3.16
CA LEU A 64 -7.22 -0.56 2.81
C LEU A 64 -6.15 -0.31 3.87
N ASP A 65 -5.64 -1.41 4.42
CA ASP A 65 -4.54 -1.43 5.37
C ASP A 65 -3.20 -1.63 4.68
N ILE A 66 -2.12 -1.37 5.39
CA ILE A 66 -0.77 -1.51 4.86
C ILE A 66 0.07 -2.38 5.79
N LEU A 67 0.55 -3.51 5.29
CA LEU A 67 1.59 -4.30 5.94
C LEU A 67 2.95 -3.90 5.39
N VAL A 68 3.87 -3.48 6.26
CA VAL A 68 5.23 -3.08 5.89
C VAL A 68 6.25 -3.99 6.56
N ILE A 69 7.13 -4.57 5.76
CA ILE A 69 8.26 -5.33 6.27
C ILE A 69 9.42 -4.40 6.53
N ASN A 70 9.94 -4.45 7.76
CA ASN A 70 11.11 -3.67 8.19
C ASN A 70 12.34 -4.58 8.27
N GLN A 71 13.49 -4.03 7.97
CA GLN A 71 14.74 -4.78 8.06
C GLN A 71 15.23 -4.80 9.50
N ASN A 72 15.49 -6.01 10.04
CA ASN A 72 15.94 -6.24 11.42
C ASN A 72 14.99 -5.67 12.50
N GLU A 73 13.71 -5.51 12.16
CA GLU A 73 12.68 -5.05 13.07
C GLU A 73 11.37 -5.85 12.81
N PRO A 74 10.45 -5.91 13.77
CA PRO A 74 9.14 -6.49 13.51
C PRO A 74 8.43 -5.78 12.34
N PRO A 75 7.57 -6.48 11.60
CA PRO A 75 6.73 -5.86 10.60
C PRO A 75 5.77 -4.84 11.23
N SER A 76 5.39 -3.84 10.47
CA SER A 76 4.39 -2.86 10.88
C SER A 76 3.09 -3.13 10.14
N LEU A 77 1.99 -3.34 10.87
CA LEU A 77 0.65 -3.30 10.32
C LEU A 77 0.06 -1.92 10.61
N LEU A 78 -0.23 -1.19 9.55
CA LEU A 78 -0.84 0.14 9.60
C LEU A 78 -2.31 -0.04 9.27
N ARG A 79 -3.14 -0.07 10.29
CA ARG A 79 -4.59 -0.15 10.12
C ARG A 79 -5.14 1.21 9.72
N ASN A 80 -6.01 1.21 8.75
CA ASN A 80 -6.74 2.38 8.32
C ASN A 80 -8.11 2.39 9.00
N ASP A 81 -8.37 3.38 9.84
CA ASP A 81 -9.62 3.54 10.57
C ASP A 81 -10.35 4.82 10.09
N VAL A 82 -10.36 5.09 8.80
CA VAL A 82 -11.06 6.26 8.24
C VAL A 82 -12.56 6.08 8.44
N THR A 83 -13.16 7.00 9.16
CA THR A 83 -14.61 7.02 9.33
C THR A 83 -15.26 7.74 8.15
N GLY A 84 -15.99 7.03 7.31
CA GLY A 84 -16.69 7.58 6.15
C GLY A 84 -18.00 6.84 5.86
N ASN A 85 -18.88 7.48 5.11
CA ASN A 85 -20.15 6.87 4.64
C ASN A 85 -19.99 6.29 3.23
N GLY A 86 -18.78 5.92 2.83
CA GLY A 86 -18.50 5.33 1.53
C GLY A 86 -19.04 3.90 1.42
N HIS A 87 -19.44 3.53 0.21
CA HIS A 87 -19.73 2.14 -0.13
C HIS A 87 -18.55 1.55 -0.86
N TRP A 88 -18.21 0.32 -0.57
CA TRP A 88 -17.10 -0.39 -1.17
C TRP A 88 -17.50 -1.77 -1.68
N ILE A 89 -16.68 -2.35 -2.57
CA ILE A 89 -16.83 -3.70 -3.05
C ILE A 89 -15.47 -4.35 -3.23
N LYS A 90 -15.32 -5.60 -2.78
CA LYS A 90 -14.18 -6.45 -3.11
C LYS A 90 -14.57 -7.50 -4.14
N ILE A 91 -13.77 -7.63 -5.19
CA ILE A 91 -14.03 -8.54 -6.29
C ILE A 91 -12.87 -9.55 -6.37
N LYS A 92 -13.18 -10.83 -6.15
CA LYS A 92 -12.25 -11.93 -6.38
C LYS A 92 -12.55 -12.59 -7.72
N LEU A 93 -11.57 -12.60 -8.61
CA LEU A 93 -11.68 -13.28 -9.89
C LEU A 93 -11.13 -14.71 -9.81
N THR A 94 -11.73 -15.62 -10.58
CA THR A 94 -11.23 -16.97 -10.75
C THR A 94 -11.25 -17.32 -12.24
N GLY A 95 -10.08 -17.60 -12.80
CA GLY A 95 -9.95 -18.03 -14.19
C GLY A 95 -10.53 -19.43 -14.40
N VAL A 96 -11.32 -19.60 -15.47
CA VAL A 96 -11.93 -20.88 -15.83
C VAL A 96 -11.28 -21.50 -17.07
N LYS A 97 -10.73 -20.69 -17.96
CA LYS A 97 -10.03 -21.13 -19.20
C LYS A 97 -8.57 -20.68 -19.25
N SER A 98 -8.18 -19.75 -18.38
CA SER A 98 -6.83 -19.21 -18.25
C SER A 98 -6.24 -19.54 -16.86
N ASN A 99 -5.22 -18.78 -16.42
CA ASN A 99 -4.67 -18.99 -15.08
C ASN A 99 -5.75 -18.80 -14.01
N ARG A 100 -5.80 -19.71 -13.03
CA ARG A 100 -6.85 -19.75 -12.00
C ARG A 100 -6.84 -18.54 -11.09
N GLY A 101 -5.68 -17.90 -10.87
CA GLY A 101 -5.52 -16.66 -10.12
C GLY A 101 -5.99 -15.41 -10.86
N ALA A 102 -6.44 -15.55 -12.13
CA ALA A 102 -6.88 -14.48 -12.99
C ALA A 102 -5.85 -13.32 -13.14
N ILE A 103 -4.56 -13.62 -12.93
CA ILE A 103 -3.47 -12.63 -13.07
C ILE A 103 -3.50 -12.04 -14.47
N GLY A 104 -3.43 -10.70 -14.59
CA GLY A 104 -3.56 -9.94 -15.82
C GLY A 104 -5.00 -9.59 -16.19
N ALA A 105 -6.00 -10.09 -15.44
CA ALA A 105 -7.39 -9.70 -15.67
C ALA A 105 -7.63 -8.28 -15.16
N ARG A 106 -8.38 -7.51 -15.96
CA ARG A 106 -8.74 -6.13 -15.65
C ARG A 106 -10.23 -6.02 -15.37
N VAL A 107 -10.58 -5.32 -14.29
CA VAL A 107 -11.95 -5.02 -13.91
C VAL A 107 -12.17 -3.52 -13.93
N THR A 108 -13.23 -3.08 -14.58
CA THR A 108 -13.68 -1.69 -14.58
C THR A 108 -15.05 -1.62 -13.91
N VAL A 109 -15.17 -0.76 -12.92
CA VAL A 109 -16.41 -0.50 -12.18
C VAL A 109 -16.90 0.90 -12.54
N HIS A 110 -18.19 1.00 -12.87
CA HIS A 110 -18.86 2.27 -13.12
C HIS A 110 -19.85 2.56 -11.99
N TYR A 111 -19.71 3.71 -11.34
CA TYR A 111 -20.59 4.12 -10.24
C TYR A 111 -20.67 5.64 -10.12
N ALA A 112 -21.85 6.16 -9.81
CA ALA A 112 -22.10 7.60 -9.59
C ALA A 112 -21.49 8.53 -10.66
N GLY A 113 -21.48 8.09 -11.94
CA GLY A 113 -20.87 8.84 -13.05
C GLY A 113 -19.35 8.79 -13.10
N LYS A 114 -18.71 8.02 -12.23
CA LYS A 114 -17.25 7.78 -12.20
C LYS A 114 -16.91 6.41 -12.76
N MET A 115 -15.65 6.22 -13.11
CA MET A 115 -15.11 4.95 -13.57
C MET A 115 -13.79 4.69 -12.85
N GLN A 116 -13.63 3.49 -12.29
CA GLN A 116 -12.37 3.00 -11.73
C GLN A 116 -11.99 1.68 -12.41
N THR A 117 -10.70 1.52 -12.68
CA THR A 117 -10.16 0.29 -13.28
C THR A 117 -8.99 -0.21 -12.46
N GLN A 118 -9.01 -1.51 -12.15
CA GLN A 118 -7.92 -2.21 -11.48
C GLN A 118 -7.58 -3.51 -12.22
N GLU A 119 -6.36 -3.99 -12.01
CA GLU A 119 -5.83 -5.21 -12.62
C GLU A 119 -5.34 -6.17 -11.54
N VAL A 120 -5.59 -7.46 -11.72
CA VAL A 120 -5.05 -8.50 -10.84
C VAL A 120 -3.56 -8.69 -11.14
N LEU A 121 -2.71 -8.28 -10.22
CA LEU A 121 -1.26 -8.31 -10.35
C LEU A 121 -0.66 -9.50 -9.61
N SER A 122 0.40 -10.08 -10.14
CA SER A 122 1.21 -11.10 -9.47
C SER A 122 2.22 -10.51 -8.48
N GLN A 123 2.54 -9.22 -8.64
CA GLN A 123 3.44 -8.46 -7.78
C GLN A 123 3.06 -6.99 -7.86
N SER A 124 2.96 -6.32 -6.71
CA SER A 124 2.51 -4.93 -6.62
C SER A 124 3.56 -3.98 -6.03
N SER A 125 4.59 -4.51 -5.37
CA SER A 125 5.66 -3.74 -4.74
C SER A 125 6.95 -4.57 -4.68
N TYR A 126 8.02 -3.99 -4.13
CA TYR A 126 9.31 -4.67 -3.97
C TYR A 126 9.16 -5.92 -3.09
N LEU A 127 9.40 -7.10 -3.69
CA LEU A 127 9.28 -8.42 -3.05
C LEU A 127 7.98 -8.61 -2.26
N SER A 128 6.88 -8.04 -2.76
CA SER A 128 5.60 -8.03 -2.06
C SER A 128 4.44 -8.19 -3.01
N VAL A 129 3.38 -8.84 -2.52
CA VAL A 129 2.13 -9.04 -3.24
C VAL A 129 0.99 -8.52 -2.37
N SER A 130 0.18 -7.62 -2.91
CA SER A 130 -1.05 -7.15 -2.26
C SER A 130 -2.16 -8.18 -2.35
N ASP A 131 -3.27 -7.95 -1.63
CA ASP A 131 -4.47 -8.79 -1.75
C ASP A 131 -4.87 -8.92 -3.24
N SER A 132 -5.12 -10.15 -3.67
CA SER A 132 -5.58 -10.42 -5.04
C SER A 132 -7.03 -10.06 -5.30
N ARG A 133 -7.78 -9.74 -4.24
CA ARG A 133 -9.13 -9.17 -4.36
C ARG A 133 -9.00 -7.71 -4.76
N LEU A 134 -9.66 -7.33 -5.85
CA LEU A 134 -9.72 -5.93 -6.28
C LEU A 134 -10.69 -5.17 -5.39
N HIS A 135 -10.26 -4.06 -4.83
CA HIS A 135 -11.03 -3.23 -3.93
C HIS A 135 -11.42 -1.91 -4.60
N PHE A 136 -12.71 -1.57 -4.60
CA PHE A 136 -13.26 -0.34 -5.14
C PHE A 136 -14.13 0.33 -4.08
N GLY A 137 -13.91 1.64 -3.86
CA GLY A 137 -14.65 2.48 -2.92
C GLY A 137 -14.43 3.97 -3.17
#